data_7a1682d301ede4b29bf03fedbb0b4af2
#
_entry.id   7a1682d301ede4b29bf03fedbb0b4af2
#
_cell.length_a   1.000
_cell.length_b   1.000
_cell.length_c   1.000
_cell.angle_alpha   90.00
_cell.angle_beta   90.00
_cell.angle_gamma   90.00
#
_symmetry.space_group_name_H-M   'P 1'
#
loop_
_entity.id
_entity.type
_entity.pdbx_description
1 polymer ?
#
loop_
_entity_poly.entity_id
_entity_poly.type
_entity_poly.pdbx_seq_one_letter_code
_entity_poly.pdbx_strand_id
1 'polypeptide(L)'
;MEHIKKVFVIHKTHLDIGFTDSAQHVLQRYMDTFIPGAIQTAKICNQDGKKNFVWTVGSFLIEHYLNHGKDPQQLLEAIQQGYIAWHGLAVTTHTELMDQELLRYDLGICKRLDERFGRHTIAAKMTDVP
;
A
#
# COMPACT_ATOMS: atom_id res chain seq x y z
N MET A 1 -3.29 26.24 -26.55
CA MET A 1 -2.78 25.46 -25.38
C MET A 1 -3.98 24.87 -24.67
N GLU A 2 -4.03 23.54 -24.55
CA GLU A 2 -5.07 22.90 -23.74
C GLU A 2 -4.80 23.22 -22.27
N HIS A 3 -5.81 23.73 -21.56
CA HIS A 3 -5.71 24.01 -20.14
C HIS A 3 -5.87 22.73 -19.34
N ILE A 4 -4.97 22.50 -18.36
CA ILE A 4 -5.11 21.40 -17.39
C ILE A 4 -6.41 21.61 -16.63
N LYS A 5 -7.33 20.63 -16.73
CA LYS A 5 -8.65 20.68 -16.08
C LYS A 5 -8.67 19.98 -14.72
N LYS A 6 -7.76 19.04 -14.48
CA LYS A 6 -7.73 18.22 -13.27
C LYS A 6 -6.35 17.69 -12.97
N VAL A 7 -5.96 17.68 -11.70
CA VAL A 7 -4.73 17.07 -11.19
C VAL A 7 -5.12 16.05 -10.11
N PHE A 8 -4.59 14.84 -10.22
CA PHE A 8 -4.73 13.80 -9.18
C PHE A 8 -3.43 13.72 -8.41
N VAL A 9 -3.51 13.79 -7.09
CA VAL A 9 -2.37 13.59 -6.19
C VAL A 9 -2.55 12.25 -5.48
N ILE A 10 -1.59 11.36 -5.66
CA ILE A 10 -1.60 10.01 -5.04
C ILE A 10 -0.50 9.97 -3.99
N HIS A 11 -0.90 9.87 -2.72
CA HIS A 11 0.02 9.73 -1.60
C HIS A 11 0.45 8.26 -1.48
N LYS A 12 1.74 8.00 -1.64
CA LYS A 12 2.26 6.63 -1.58
C LYS A 12 3.67 6.58 -0.99
N THR A 13 4.02 5.40 -0.52
CA THR A 13 5.41 5.01 -0.24
C THR A 13 5.73 3.73 -1.00
N HIS A 14 7.01 3.49 -1.27
CA HIS A 14 7.52 2.18 -1.69
C HIS A 14 8.31 1.55 -0.56
N LEU A 15 8.40 0.24 -0.57
CA LEU A 15 9.10 -0.53 0.44
C LEU A 15 10.51 -0.85 -0.04
N ASP A 16 11.48 -0.25 0.63
CA ASP A 16 12.91 -0.54 0.47
C ASP A 16 13.34 -1.54 1.55
N ILE A 17 13.61 -2.77 1.16
CA ILE A 17 14.09 -3.81 2.08
C ILE A 17 15.57 -4.05 1.88
N GLY A 18 16.36 -3.85 2.94
CA GLY A 18 17.79 -4.17 2.94
C GLY A 18 18.69 -3.13 2.27
N PHE A 19 18.16 -1.99 1.84
CA PHE A 19 18.95 -0.89 1.27
C PHE A 19 19.33 0.15 2.32
N THR A 20 18.35 0.71 3.04
CA THR A 20 18.58 1.73 4.06
C THR A 20 18.88 1.14 5.43
N ASP A 21 18.41 -0.08 5.69
CA ASP A 21 18.58 -0.81 6.95
C ASP A 21 18.33 -2.29 6.70
N SER A 22 18.50 -3.16 7.71
CA SER A 22 18.14 -4.57 7.60
C SER A 22 16.65 -4.75 7.30
N ALA A 23 16.29 -5.82 6.59
CA ALA A 23 14.90 -6.12 6.25
C ALA A 23 13.99 -6.13 7.50
N GLN A 24 14.48 -6.73 8.59
CA GLN A 24 13.74 -6.79 9.86
C GLN A 24 13.46 -5.39 10.43
N HIS A 25 14.45 -4.53 10.48
CA HIS A 25 14.29 -3.17 11.01
C HIS A 25 13.38 -2.32 10.13
N VAL A 26 13.47 -2.45 8.80
CA VAL A 26 12.59 -1.73 7.89
C VAL A 26 11.14 -2.17 8.09
N LEU A 27 10.86 -3.48 8.10
CA LEU A 27 9.51 -4.00 8.36
C LEU A 27 8.99 -3.56 9.73
N GLN A 28 9.81 -3.65 10.77
CA GLN A 28 9.43 -3.20 12.11
C GLN A 28 9.04 -1.71 12.13
N ARG A 29 9.78 -0.88 11.40
CA ARG A 29 9.48 0.56 11.27
C ARG A 29 8.15 0.81 10.56
N TYR A 30 7.84 0.01 9.53
CA TYR A 30 6.51 0.07 8.89
C TYR A 30 5.40 -0.32 9.85
N MET A 31 5.59 -1.40 10.65
CA MET A 31 4.60 -1.88 11.61
C MET A 31 4.36 -0.90 12.75
N ASP A 32 5.42 -0.30 13.30
CA ASP A 32 5.33 0.50 14.52
C ASP A 32 5.12 1.99 14.26
N THR A 33 5.48 2.49 13.08
CA THR A 33 5.52 3.94 12.83
C THR A 33 4.77 4.35 11.58
N PHE A 34 5.11 3.80 10.42
CA PHE A 34 4.62 4.35 9.16
C PHE A 34 3.15 4.03 8.91
N ILE A 35 2.72 2.79 9.14
CA ILE A 35 1.31 2.39 8.96
C ILE A 35 0.42 3.10 9.99
N PRO A 36 0.71 3.07 11.30
CA PRO A 36 -0.06 3.85 12.28
C PRO A 36 -0.07 5.35 11.98
N GLY A 37 1.07 5.92 11.59
CA GLY A 37 1.19 7.34 11.24
C GLY A 37 0.36 7.71 10.01
N ALA A 38 0.35 6.88 8.97
CA ALA A 38 -0.48 7.09 7.78
C ALA A 38 -1.98 7.04 8.10
N ILE A 39 -2.40 6.09 8.96
CA ILE A 39 -3.78 6.00 9.43
C ILE A 39 -4.18 7.27 10.20
N GLN A 40 -3.32 7.73 11.10
CA GLN A 40 -3.57 8.95 11.86
C GLN A 40 -3.64 10.19 10.97
N THR A 41 -2.72 10.31 10.00
CA THR A 41 -2.73 11.39 9.01
C THR A 41 -4.03 11.38 8.21
N ALA A 42 -4.47 10.19 7.75
CA ALA A 42 -5.72 10.06 7.02
C ALA A 42 -6.93 10.50 7.85
N LYS A 43 -6.99 10.10 9.14
CA LYS A 43 -8.04 10.54 10.06
C LYS A 43 -8.10 12.06 10.19
N ILE A 44 -6.95 12.72 10.32
CA ILE A 44 -6.87 14.18 10.44
C ILE A 44 -7.26 14.88 9.13
N CYS A 45 -6.69 14.44 8.01
CA CYS A 45 -6.91 15.10 6.71
C CYS A 45 -8.33 14.91 6.15
N ASN A 46 -9.03 13.87 6.59
CA ASN A 46 -10.34 13.49 6.06
C ASN A 46 -11.50 13.84 7.02
N GLN A 47 -11.27 14.67 8.04
CA GLN A 47 -12.27 15.06 9.04
C GLN A 47 -13.51 15.75 8.44
N ASP A 48 -13.34 16.40 7.29
CA ASP A 48 -14.44 17.08 6.56
C ASP A 48 -15.33 16.10 5.75
N GLY A 49 -15.10 14.79 5.88
CA GLY A 49 -15.80 13.75 5.14
C GLY A 49 -15.32 13.58 3.69
N LYS A 50 -14.32 14.33 3.25
CA LYS A 50 -13.70 14.17 1.94
C LYS A 50 -12.48 13.27 2.05
N LYS A 51 -12.10 12.64 0.94
CA LYS A 51 -10.89 11.83 0.83
C LYS A 51 -9.70 12.68 0.37
N ASN A 52 -9.27 13.61 1.24
CA ASN A 52 -8.15 14.51 0.98
C ASN A 52 -6.79 13.78 1.04
N PHE A 53 -6.73 12.70 1.81
CA PHE A 53 -5.56 11.86 1.93
C PHE A 53 -5.95 10.38 1.92
N VAL A 54 -5.46 9.64 0.92
CA VAL A 54 -5.52 8.18 0.86
C VAL A 54 -4.10 7.68 0.69
N TRP A 55 -3.62 6.88 1.64
CA TRP A 55 -2.28 6.31 1.53
C TRP A 55 -2.30 5.01 0.73
N THR A 56 -1.48 4.94 -0.30
CA THR A 56 -1.40 3.79 -1.21
C THR A 56 -0.04 3.10 -1.08
N VAL A 57 -0.05 1.78 -0.94
CA VAL A 57 1.18 0.97 -0.79
C VAL A 57 1.08 -0.34 -1.57
N GLY A 58 2.17 -1.08 -1.62
CA GLY A 58 2.17 -2.46 -2.10
C GLY A 58 1.32 -3.37 -1.21
N SER A 59 0.68 -4.34 -1.82
CA SER A 59 -0.27 -5.24 -1.13
C SER A 59 0.38 -6.06 -0.01
N PHE A 60 1.67 -6.38 -0.10
CA PHE A 60 2.41 -7.11 0.93
C PHE A 60 2.36 -6.42 2.31
N LEU A 61 2.59 -5.11 2.38
CA LEU A 61 2.59 -4.39 3.67
C LEU A 61 1.23 -4.46 4.36
N ILE A 62 0.15 -4.42 3.60
CA ILE A 62 -1.21 -4.53 4.14
C ILE A 62 -1.45 -5.94 4.69
N GLU A 63 -1.16 -6.98 3.90
CA GLU A 63 -1.32 -8.38 4.35
C GLU A 63 -0.43 -8.66 5.56
N HIS A 64 0.81 -8.21 5.54
CA HIS A 64 1.76 -8.40 6.63
C HIS A 64 1.29 -7.72 7.93
N TYR A 65 0.79 -6.48 7.86
CA TYR A 65 0.26 -5.80 9.05
C TYR A 65 -1.02 -6.45 9.60
N LEU A 66 -1.91 -6.91 8.72
CA LEU A 66 -3.12 -7.63 9.16
C LEU A 66 -2.80 -8.92 9.91
N ASN A 67 -1.68 -9.56 9.59
CA ASN A 67 -1.28 -10.83 10.19
C ASN A 67 -0.34 -10.65 11.41
N HIS A 68 0.45 -9.58 11.48
CA HIS A 68 1.54 -9.43 12.44
C HIS A 68 1.57 -8.06 13.14
N GLY A 69 0.74 -7.12 12.73
CA GLY A 69 0.69 -5.78 13.33
C GLY A 69 0.14 -5.81 14.75
N LYS A 70 0.49 -4.80 15.54
CA LYS A 70 0.03 -4.66 16.93
C LYS A 70 -1.46 -4.36 17.04
N ASP A 71 -2.01 -3.64 16.08
CA ASP A 71 -3.43 -3.25 16.03
C ASP A 71 -4.02 -3.45 14.63
N PRO A 72 -4.27 -4.70 14.21
CA PRO A 72 -4.86 -4.98 12.91
C PRO A 72 -6.27 -4.41 12.77
N GLN A 73 -6.99 -4.21 13.88
CA GLN A 73 -8.34 -3.64 13.85
C GLN A 73 -8.33 -2.18 13.37
N GLN A 74 -7.35 -1.40 13.79
CA GLN A 74 -7.19 -0.02 13.32
C GLN A 74 -6.95 0.05 11.80
N LEU A 75 -6.18 -0.89 11.24
CA LEU A 75 -5.98 -0.97 9.79
C LEU A 75 -7.28 -1.41 9.08
N LEU A 76 -8.02 -2.37 9.61
CA LEU A 76 -9.31 -2.80 9.05
C LEU A 76 -10.29 -1.63 8.93
N GLU A 77 -10.43 -0.85 9.98
CA GLU A 77 -11.28 0.35 9.99
C GLU A 77 -10.82 1.39 8.96
N ALA A 78 -9.52 1.65 8.87
CA ALA A 78 -8.97 2.58 7.89
C ALA A 78 -9.19 2.12 6.43
N ILE A 79 -9.11 0.81 6.18
CA ILE A 79 -9.43 0.22 4.86
C ILE A 79 -10.91 0.40 4.54
N GLN A 80 -11.81 0.11 5.49
CA GLN A 80 -13.26 0.25 5.32
C GLN A 80 -13.67 1.71 5.06
N GLN A 81 -13.02 2.65 5.72
CA GLN A 81 -13.22 4.09 5.50
C GLN A 81 -12.61 4.57 4.18
N GLY A 82 -11.80 3.75 3.51
CA GLY A 82 -11.12 4.10 2.26
C GLY A 82 -9.93 5.04 2.45
N TYR A 83 -9.32 5.05 3.61
CA TYR A 83 -8.13 5.85 3.94
C TYR A 83 -6.84 5.17 3.50
N ILE A 84 -6.88 3.85 3.37
CA ILE A 84 -5.77 3.01 2.94
C ILE A 84 -6.15 2.27 1.66
N ALA A 85 -5.25 2.27 0.70
CA ALA A 85 -5.38 1.54 -0.55
C ALA A 85 -4.09 0.75 -0.85
N TRP A 86 -4.19 -0.22 -1.73
CA TRP A 86 -3.06 -0.98 -2.25
C TRP A 86 -3.08 -1.02 -3.76
N HIS A 87 -1.94 -1.36 -4.34
CA HIS A 87 -1.79 -1.63 -5.77
C HIS A 87 -1.45 -3.11 -6.02
N GLY A 88 -1.51 -3.52 -7.28
CA GLY A 88 -1.43 -4.92 -7.68
C GLY A 88 -0.14 -5.64 -7.27
N LEU A 89 1.03 -4.99 -7.39
CA LEU A 89 2.30 -5.58 -6.97
C LEU A 89 2.42 -5.59 -5.44
N ALA A 90 2.93 -6.68 -4.91
CA ALA A 90 3.14 -6.84 -3.48
C ALA A 90 4.23 -5.90 -2.97
N VAL A 91 5.33 -5.82 -3.70
CA VAL A 91 6.50 -4.98 -3.42
C VAL A 91 6.98 -4.33 -4.71
N THR A 92 7.91 -3.38 -4.60
CA THR A 92 8.68 -2.89 -5.75
C THR A 92 9.61 -4.00 -6.23
N THR A 93 9.53 -4.37 -7.50
CA THR A 93 10.27 -5.50 -8.05
C THR A 93 10.56 -5.34 -9.54
N HIS A 94 11.60 -6.01 -10.03
CA HIS A 94 11.92 -6.15 -11.45
C HIS A 94 11.06 -7.26 -12.06
N THR A 95 9.92 -6.92 -12.61
CA THR A 95 8.98 -7.91 -13.17
C THR A 95 9.56 -8.68 -14.34
N GLU A 96 10.51 -8.11 -15.07
CA GLU A 96 11.24 -8.77 -16.18
C GLU A 96 12.21 -9.87 -15.70
N LEU A 97 12.58 -9.89 -14.43
CA LEU A 97 13.42 -10.93 -13.82
C LEU A 97 12.60 -12.04 -13.15
N MET A 98 11.27 -11.91 -13.15
CA MET A 98 10.37 -12.90 -12.56
C MET A 98 9.94 -13.91 -13.63
N ASP A 99 9.85 -15.17 -13.23
CA ASP A 99 9.08 -16.13 -14.01
C ASP A 99 7.55 -15.92 -13.79
N GLN A 100 6.78 -16.62 -14.59
CA GLN A 100 5.32 -16.47 -14.56
C GLN A 100 4.70 -16.92 -13.22
N GLU A 101 5.28 -17.91 -12.57
CA GLU A 101 4.76 -18.44 -11.30
C GLU A 101 5.01 -17.46 -10.16
N LEU A 102 6.22 -16.88 -10.10
CA LEU A 102 6.58 -15.88 -9.12
C LEU A 102 5.73 -14.62 -9.27
N LEU A 103 5.51 -14.15 -10.51
CA LEU A 103 4.64 -13.00 -10.76
C LEU A 103 3.18 -13.29 -10.37
N ARG A 104 2.68 -14.50 -10.63
CA ARG A 104 1.34 -14.90 -10.16
C ARG A 104 1.23 -14.93 -8.66
N TYR A 105 2.27 -15.40 -7.96
CA TYR A 105 2.31 -15.41 -6.52
C TYR A 105 2.28 -13.99 -5.95
N ASP A 106 3.10 -13.10 -6.49
CA ASP A 106 3.15 -11.68 -6.11
C ASP A 106 1.77 -11.01 -6.26
N LEU A 107 1.16 -11.11 -7.44
CA LEU A 107 -0.19 -10.59 -7.72
C LEU A 107 -1.28 -11.29 -6.88
N GLY A 108 -1.05 -12.52 -6.45
CA GLY A 108 -1.94 -13.29 -5.60
C GLY A 108 -2.19 -12.64 -4.24
N ILE A 109 -1.22 -11.90 -3.72
CA ILE A 109 -1.38 -11.15 -2.45
C ILE A 109 -2.46 -10.06 -2.61
N CYS A 110 -2.35 -9.28 -3.68
CA CYS A 110 -3.36 -8.28 -4.00
C CYS A 110 -4.75 -8.90 -4.21
N LYS A 111 -4.83 -10.01 -4.94
CA LYS A 111 -6.08 -10.73 -5.18
C LYS A 111 -6.75 -11.17 -3.88
N ARG A 112 -6.01 -11.75 -2.92
CA ARG A 112 -6.56 -12.15 -1.61
C ARG A 112 -7.12 -10.96 -0.83
N LEU A 113 -6.42 -9.81 -0.87
CA LEU A 113 -6.92 -8.59 -0.25
C LEU A 113 -8.18 -8.08 -0.94
N ASP A 114 -8.21 -8.08 -2.26
CA ASP A 114 -9.39 -7.66 -3.03
C ASP A 114 -10.61 -8.54 -2.72
N GLU A 115 -10.44 -9.84 -2.69
CA GLU A 115 -11.49 -10.81 -2.31
C GLU A 115 -11.99 -10.56 -0.88
N ARG A 116 -11.07 -10.33 0.07
CA ARG A 116 -11.40 -10.08 1.47
C ARG A 116 -12.18 -8.78 1.69
N PHE A 117 -11.87 -7.74 0.92
CA PHE A 117 -12.43 -6.39 1.12
C PHE A 117 -13.42 -5.96 0.02
N GLY A 118 -13.79 -6.86 -0.89
CA GLY A 118 -14.72 -6.56 -1.97
C GLY A 118 -14.21 -5.46 -2.93
N ARG A 119 -12.89 -5.45 -3.19
CA ARG A 119 -12.25 -4.49 -4.10
C ARG A 119 -11.86 -5.16 -5.42
N HIS A 120 -11.53 -4.33 -6.40
CA HIS A 120 -11.02 -4.77 -7.70
C HIS A 120 -9.86 -3.85 -8.12
N THR A 121 -8.66 -4.25 -7.78
CA THR A 121 -7.44 -3.50 -8.07
C THR A 121 -6.98 -3.80 -9.50
N ILE A 122 -6.91 -2.77 -10.33
CA ILE A 122 -6.54 -2.86 -11.76
C ILE A 122 -5.23 -2.15 -12.09
N ALA A 123 -4.58 -1.56 -11.09
CA ALA A 123 -3.35 -0.80 -11.28
C ALA A 123 -2.23 -1.35 -10.40
N ALA A 124 -1.04 -1.32 -10.94
CA ALA A 124 0.19 -1.60 -10.21
C ALA A 124 1.15 -0.43 -10.37
N LYS A 125 2.05 -0.26 -9.43
CA LYS A 125 3.10 0.74 -9.55
C LYS A 125 4.45 0.12 -9.25
N MET A 126 5.38 0.34 -10.16
CA MET A 126 6.80 0.17 -9.95
C MET A 126 7.43 1.52 -9.63
N THR A 127 8.40 1.53 -8.73
CA THR A 127 9.13 2.72 -8.32
C THR A 127 10.56 2.29 -8.06
N ASP A 128 11.50 3.10 -8.52
CA ASP A 128 12.92 2.88 -8.27
C ASP A 128 13.47 1.56 -8.87
N VAL A 129 12.86 1.14 -9.96
CA VAL A 129 13.31 0.02 -10.81
C VAL A 129 13.23 0.48 -12.26
N PRO A 130 14.16 0.03 -13.14
CA PRO A 130 14.16 0.39 -14.57
C PRO A 130 12.91 -0.12 -15.29
#